data_60c0cc7eba12cd518f31da97805d1208
#
_entry.id   60c0cc7eba12cd518f31da97805d1208
#
_cell.length_a   1.000
_cell.length_b   1.000
_cell.length_c   1.000
_cell.angle_alpha   90.00
_cell.angle_beta   90.00
_cell.angle_gamma   90.00
#
_symmetry.space_group_name_H-M   'P 1'
#
loop_
_entity.id
_entity.type
_entity.pdbx_description
1 polymer ?
#
loop_
_entity_poly.entity_id
_entity_poly.type
_entity_poly.pdbx_seq_one_letter_code
_entity_poly.pdbx_strand_id
1 'polypeptide(L)'
;MKILILGLGVIGSTYGYILRKSGHDVAHYIRPTSQNHATESLSVSLLDGRHVKKGQQKEDLYPITRAIPGSRYDFIIVSLSSLRLEEALETLRDNRFKGTILLFCGVWESREHIEHIMAGRPYLLGYPVAGGRLNKADCRLECVVFDHIMLESRKRTSVENYDDITRSFLQSGIKASAPTTCWSGFGCI
;
A
#
# COMPACT_ATOMS: atom_id res chain seq x y z
N MET A 1 0.73 -10.42 -10.09
CA MET A 1 1.85 -9.49 -9.84
C MET A 1 2.54 -9.86 -8.54
N LYS A 2 3.82 -9.53 -8.42
CA LYS A 2 4.61 -9.68 -7.20
C LYS A 2 4.68 -8.33 -6.49
N ILE A 3 4.15 -8.25 -5.28
CA ILE A 3 3.89 -7.01 -4.56
C ILE A 3 4.60 -7.02 -3.22
N LEU A 4 5.31 -5.94 -2.89
CA LEU A 4 5.88 -5.75 -1.57
C LEU A 4 5.05 -4.75 -0.77
N ILE A 5 4.75 -5.10 0.47
CA ILE A 5 4.20 -4.17 1.47
C ILE A 5 5.33 -3.82 2.44
N LEU A 6 5.62 -2.53 2.58
CA LEU A 6 6.61 -2.08 3.54
C LEU A 6 5.98 -1.94 4.93
N GLY A 7 6.28 -2.88 5.80
CA GLY A 7 5.74 -2.95 7.15
C GLY A 7 4.53 -3.87 7.30
N LEU A 8 4.00 -3.88 8.53
CA LEU A 8 2.76 -4.58 8.90
C LEU A 8 1.85 -3.58 9.64
N GLY A 9 1.46 -2.52 8.93
CA GLY A 9 0.50 -1.52 9.41
C GLY A 9 -0.91 -1.82 8.92
N VAL A 10 -1.90 -1.08 9.43
CA VAL A 10 -3.33 -1.28 9.09
C VAL A 10 -3.56 -1.21 7.58
N ILE A 11 -3.18 -0.13 6.94
CA ILE A 11 -3.44 0.11 5.51
C ILE A 11 -2.70 -0.91 4.65
N GLY A 12 -1.39 -1.08 4.87
CA GLY A 12 -0.59 -2.05 4.12
C GLY A 12 -1.12 -3.48 4.27
N SER A 13 -1.50 -3.88 5.48
CA SER A 13 -2.06 -5.23 5.73
C SER A 13 -3.43 -5.41 5.11
N THR A 14 -4.30 -4.38 5.14
CA THR A 14 -5.63 -4.42 4.50
C THR A 14 -5.51 -4.64 2.99
N TYR A 15 -4.72 -3.81 2.31
CA TYR A 15 -4.52 -3.98 0.86
C TYR A 15 -3.71 -5.23 0.51
N GLY A 16 -2.72 -5.59 1.34
CA GLY A 16 -1.98 -6.84 1.18
C GLY A 16 -2.88 -8.07 1.22
N TYR A 17 -3.79 -8.13 2.21
CA TYR A 17 -4.80 -9.18 2.32
C TYR A 17 -5.69 -9.25 1.07
N ILE A 18 -6.23 -8.09 0.64
CA ILE A 18 -7.15 -8.02 -0.50
C ILE A 18 -6.47 -8.45 -1.80
N LEU A 19 -5.28 -7.91 -2.08
CA LEU A 19 -4.50 -8.25 -3.27
C LEU A 19 -4.11 -9.74 -3.29
N ARG A 20 -3.73 -10.31 -2.14
CA ARG A 20 -3.43 -11.74 -2.04
C ARG A 20 -4.66 -12.59 -2.32
N LYS A 21 -5.84 -12.23 -1.79
CA LYS A 21 -7.10 -12.92 -2.08
C LYS A 21 -7.50 -12.86 -3.55
N SER A 22 -7.00 -11.89 -4.27
CA SER A 22 -7.21 -11.72 -5.73
C SER A 22 -6.13 -12.42 -6.56
N GLY A 23 -5.28 -13.27 -5.95
CA GLY A 23 -4.32 -14.11 -6.65
C GLY A 23 -2.96 -13.46 -6.90
N HIS A 24 -2.64 -12.32 -6.25
CA HIS A 24 -1.31 -11.73 -6.34
C HIS A 24 -0.34 -12.33 -5.32
N ASP A 25 0.94 -12.35 -5.67
CA ASP A 25 2.03 -12.75 -4.76
C ASP A 25 2.41 -11.55 -3.89
N VAL A 26 2.00 -11.57 -2.62
CA VAL A 26 2.19 -10.47 -1.69
C VAL A 26 3.15 -10.87 -0.58
N ALA A 27 4.20 -10.08 -0.41
CA ALA A 27 5.17 -10.22 0.67
C ALA A 27 5.24 -8.96 1.54
N HIS A 28 5.55 -9.12 2.81
CA HIS A 28 5.77 -8.04 3.76
C HIS A 28 7.24 -7.96 4.17
N TYR A 29 7.82 -6.77 4.12
CA TYR A 29 9.05 -6.49 4.81
C TYR A 29 8.74 -5.92 6.19
N ILE A 30 9.10 -6.63 7.23
CA ILE A 30 8.92 -6.23 8.62
C ILE A 30 10.31 -6.11 9.25
N ARG A 31 10.64 -4.92 9.73
CA ARG A 31 11.96 -4.65 10.33
C ARG A 31 12.22 -5.61 11.49
N PRO A 32 13.47 -6.09 11.66
CA PRO A 32 13.84 -6.96 12.79
C PRO A 32 13.51 -6.37 14.17
N THR A 33 13.60 -5.03 14.28
CA THR A 33 13.30 -4.30 15.53
C THR A 33 11.80 -4.08 15.77
N SER A 34 10.94 -4.48 14.83
CA SER A 34 9.49 -4.31 14.98
C SER A 34 8.91 -5.31 15.98
N GLN A 35 7.99 -4.85 16.80
CA GLN A 35 7.19 -5.72 17.68
C GLN A 35 6.41 -6.80 16.91
N ASN A 36 6.11 -6.53 15.62
CA ASN A 36 5.41 -7.45 14.73
C ASN A 36 6.38 -8.39 13.97
N HIS A 37 7.67 -8.38 14.30
CA HIS A 37 8.66 -9.16 13.53
C HIS A 37 8.34 -10.66 13.52
N ALA A 38 7.85 -11.21 14.63
CA ALA A 38 7.50 -12.63 14.73
C ALA A 38 6.11 -12.99 14.20
N THR A 39 5.32 -12.03 13.69
CA THR A 39 3.95 -12.31 13.21
C THR A 39 3.99 -13.16 11.95
N GLU A 40 3.37 -14.34 12.00
CA GLU A 40 3.26 -15.27 10.87
C GLU A 40 1.92 -15.15 10.14
N SER A 41 0.89 -14.70 10.84
CA SER A 41 -0.44 -14.49 10.28
C SER A 41 -1.22 -13.42 11.05
N LEU A 42 -2.22 -12.82 10.40
CA LEU A 42 -3.20 -11.93 11.02
C LEU A 42 -4.59 -12.55 10.95
N SER A 43 -5.30 -12.54 12.06
CA SER A 43 -6.76 -12.74 12.06
C SER A 43 -7.40 -11.47 11.51
N VAL A 44 -8.12 -11.57 10.40
CA VAL A 44 -8.70 -10.42 9.68
C VAL A 44 -10.19 -10.38 9.93
N SER A 45 -10.67 -9.24 10.44
CA SER A 45 -12.08 -8.89 10.54
C SER A 45 -12.33 -7.71 9.60
N LEU A 46 -12.85 -8.00 8.40
CA LEU A 46 -13.03 -7.03 7.33
C LEU A 46 -14.49 -6.64 7.15
N LEU A 47 -14.80 -5.35 7.24
CA LEU A 47 -16.04 -4.80 6.71
C LEU A 47 -15.82 -4.45 5.22
N ASP A 48 -16.27 -5.33 4.34
CA ASP A 48 -16.05 -5.25 2.90
C ASP A 48 -17.14 -4.42 2.21
N GLY A 49 -16.85 -3.17 1.92
CA GLY A 49 -17.71 -2.23 1.21
C GLY A 49 -17.50 -2.19 -0.30
N ARG A 50 -16.69 -3.08 -0.89
CA ARG A 50 -16.37 -3.05 -2.33
C ARG A 50 -17.56 -3.36 -3.23
N HIS A 51 -18.47 -4.22 -2.79
CA HIS A 51 -19.60 -4.69 -3.60
C HIS A 51 -20.96 -4.29 -3.01
N VAL A 52 -21.03 -4.06 -1.71
CA VAL A 52 -22.26 -3.72 -0.99
C VAL A 52 -22.05 -2.46 -0.17
N LYS A 53 -22.80 -1.40 -0.43
CA LYS A 53 -22.64 -0.08 0.24
C LYS A 53 -22.68 -0.15 1.78
N LYS A 54 -23.50 -1.05 2.36
CA LYS A 54 -23.55 -1.27 3.81
C LYS A 54 -22.38 -2.07 4.35
N GLY A 55 -21.52 -2.58 3.46
CA GLY A 55 -20.45 -3.50 3.80
C GLY A 55 -20.95 -4.92 4.10
N GLN A 56 -20.07 -5.88 3.98
CA GLN A 56 -20.27 -7.27 4.39
C GLN A 56 -19.14 -7.64 5.34
N GLN A 57 -19.51 -8.11 6.53
CA GLN A 57 -18.53 -8.58 7.52
C GLN A 57 -17.92 -9.90 7.04
N LYS A 58 -16.60 -9.98 7.06
CA LYS A 58 -15.83 -11.19 6.73
C LYS A 58 -14.78 -11.44 7.78
N GLU A 59 -14.67 -12.68 8.21
CA GLU A 59 -13.60 -13.16 9.09
C GLU A 59 -12.72 -14.12 8.30
N ASP A 60 -11.39 -13.97 8.41
CA ASP A 60 -10.44 -14.77 7.64
C ASP A 60 -9.06 -14.80 8.32
N LEU A 61 -8.17 -15.63 7.82
CA LEU A 61 -6.77 -15.68 8.20
C LEU A 61 -5.90 -15.17 7.04
N TYR A 62 -5.01 -14.24 7.34
CA TYR A 62 -4.04 -13.70 6.42
C TYR A 62 -2.63 -14.16 6.77
N PRO A 63 -2.09 -15.19 6.10
CA PRO A 63 -0.71 -15.63 6.28
C PRO A 63 0.26 -14.56 5.75
N ILE A 64 1.29 -14.25 6.51
CA ILE A 64 2.29 -13.25 6.17
C ILE A 64 3.49 -13.90 5.51
N THR A 65 3.67 -13.68 4.22
CA THR A 65 4.88 -14.05 3.49
C THR A 65 5.95 -13.00 3.71
N ARG A 66 7.16 -13.42 4.04
CA ARG A 66 8.29 -12.51 4.27
C ARG A 66 8.95 -12.11 2.96
N ALA A 67 9.28 -10.83 2.86
CA ALA A 67 10.08 -10.33 1.76
C ALA A 67 11.52 -10.83 1.86
N ILE A 68 12.11 -11.18 0.73
CA ILE A 68 13.49 -11.61 0.62
C ILE A 68 14.33 -10.42 0.13
N PRO A 69 15.34 -9.97 0.89
CA PRO A 69 16.23 -8.90 0.45
C PRO A 69 16.85 -9.17 -0.93
N GLY A 70 17.04 -8.12 -1.72
CA GLY A 70 17.52 -8.24 -3.11
C GLY A 70 16.45 -8.59 -4.15
N SER A 71 15.23 -8.91 -3.73
CA SER A 71 14.15 -9.28 -4.65
C SER A 71 13.62 -8.06 -5.44
N ARG A 72 13.11 -8.37 -6.65
CA ARG A 72 12.37 -7.44 -7.49
C ARG A 72 10.87 -7.68 -7.32
N TYR A 73 10.12 -6.59 -7.21
CA TYR A 73 8.66 -6.56 -7.15
C TYR A 73 8.12 -5.71 -8.31
N ASP A 74 6.91 -5.99 -8.74
CA ASP A 74 6.25 -5.17 -9.76
C ASP A 74 5.94 -3.78 -9.18
N PHE A 75 5.45 -3.75 -7.92
CA PHE A 75 5.35 -2.50 -7.16
C PHE A 75 5.46 -2.74 -5.65
N ILE A 76 5.70 -1.64 -4.93
CA ILE A 76 5.96 -1.62 -3.50
C ILE A 76 4.98 -0.63 -2.86
N ILE A 77 4.13 -1.09 -1.97
CA ILE A 77 3.22 -0.22 -1.21
C ILE A 77 3.95 0.32 0.02
N VAL A 78 4.06 1.65 0.10
CA VAL A 78 4.57 2.39 1.25
C VAL A 78 3.40 3.14 1.88
N SER A 79 2.86 2.64 2.99
CA SER A 79 1.70 3.19 3.70
C SER A 79 2.10 3.75 5.08
N LEU A 80 3.23 4.42 5.14
CA LEU A 80 3.74 5.09 6.34
C LEU A 80 3.35 6.57 6.34
N SER A 81 3.45 7.22 7.51
CA SER A 81 3.37 8.68 7.57
C SER A 81 4.45 9.32 6.69
N SER A 82 4.16 10.44 6.05
CA SER A 82 5.10 11.19 5.21
C SER A 82 6.37 11.57 5.97
N LEU A 83 6.27 11.87 7.26
CA LEU A 83 7.41 12.13 8.15
C LEU A 83 8.43 10.98 8.23
N ARG A 84 8.06 9.79 7.76
CA ARG A 84 8.92 8.59 7.76
C ARG A 84 9.26 8.12 6.36
N LEU A 85 9.04 8.94 5.36
CA LEU A 85 9.25 8.55 3.96
C LEU A 85 10.73 8.31 3.66
N GLU A 86 11.62 9.18 4.13
CA GLU A 86 13.08 9.00 3.96
C GLU A 86 13.56 7.69 4.58
N GLU A 87 13.15 7.39 5.82
CA GLU A 87 13.46 6.12 6.50
C GLU A 87 12.93 4.91 5.73
N ALA A 88 11.75 5.04 5.12
CA ALA A 88 11.18 4.00 4.27
C ALA A 88 12.04 3.75 3.02
N LEU A 89 12.49 4.82 2.36
CA LEU A 89 13.33 4.74 1.15
C LEU A 89 14.73 4.19 1.47
N GLU A 90 15.31 4.56 2.61
CA GLU A 90 16.54 3.96 3.11
C GLU A 90 16.37 2.46 3.34
N THR A 91 15.30 2.06 4.00
CA THR A 91 14.97 0.64 4.21
C THR A 91 14.89 -0.13 2.89
N LEU A 92 14.24 0.44 1.87
CA LEU A 92 14.15 -0.18 0.54
C LEU A 92 15.52 -0.28 -0.14
N ARG A 93 16.37 0.74 0.02
CA ARG A 93 17.72 0.77 -0.55
C ARG A 93 18.63 -0.26 0.13
N ASP A 94 18.67 -0.27 1.45
CA ASP A 94 19.55 -1.15 2.24
C ASP A 94 19.23 -2.62 2.02
N ASN A 95 17.94 -2.94 1.83
CA ASN A 95 17.50 -4.29 1.50
C ASN A 95 17.51 -4.57 -0.01
N ARG A 96 17.96 -3.63 -0.84
CA ARG A 96 18.05 -3.75 -2.31
C ARG A 96 16.73 -4.13 -2.97
N PHE A 97 15.60 -3.69 -2.42
CA PHE A 97 14.29 -3.91 -3.03
C PHE A 97 14.12 -3.01 -4.26
N LYS A 98 13.65 -3.61 -5.36
CA LYS A 98 13.40 -2.94 -6.65
C LYS A 98 11.92 -3.06 -7.01
N GLY A 99 11.38 -2.02 -7.62
CA GLY A 99 9.98 -1.94 -8.09
C GLY A 99 9.48 -0.51 -8.08
N THR A 100 8.33 -0.28 -8.70
CA THR A 100 7.63 1.00 -8.66
C THR A 100 7.10 1.24 -7.24
N ILE A 101 7.38 2.40 -6.66
CA ILE A 101 6.94 2.73 -5.31
C ILE A 101 5.55 3.38 -5.39
N LEU A 102 4.55 2.76 -4.78
CA LEU A 102 3.24 3.36 -4.56
C LEU A 102 3.23 4.01 -3.17
N LEU A 103 3.32 5.33 -3.14
CA LEU A 103 3.17 6.12 -1.93
C LEU A 103 1.69 6.17 -1.55
N PHE A 104 1.29 5.30 -0.64
CA PHE A 104 -0.08 5.11 -0.20
C PHE A 104 -0.31 5.78 1.15
N CYS A 105 -0.03 7.07 1.21
CA CYS A 105 -0.08 7.89 2.42
C CYS A 105 -0.49 9.32 2.07
N GLY A 106 -0.94 10.07 3.09
CA GLY A 106 -1.08 11.52 2.96
C GLY A 106 0.29 12.15 2.86
N VAL A 107 0.66 12.61 1.69
CA VAL A 107 1.92 13.31 1.43
C VAL A 107 1.64 14.80 1.52
N TRP A 108 2.30 15.49 2.43
CA TRP A 108 2.16 16.93 2.69
C TRP A 108 3.30 17.75 2.09
N GLU A 109 4.36 17.08 1.65
CA GLU A 109 5.54 17.67 1.05
C GLU A 109 5.26 18.13 -0.38
N SER A 110 6.03 19.11 -0.86
CA SER A 110 5.95 19.53 -2.26
C SER A 110 6.39 18.41 -3.20
N ARG A 111 5.92 18.46 -4.44
CA ARG A 111 6.31 17.48 -5.45
C ARG A 111 7.83 17.47 -5.69
N GLU A 112 8.44 18.64 -5.70
CA GLU A 112 9.89 18.80 -5.88
C GLU A 112 10.66 18.11 -4.75
N HIS A 113 10.17 18.21 -3.51
CA HIS A 113 10.78 17.51 -2.37
C HIS A 113 10.68 15.99 -2.54
N ILE A 114 9.49 15.47 -2.94
CA ILE A 114 9.31 14.04 -3.18
C ILE A 114 10.23 13.56 -4.30
N GLU A 115 10.31 14.28 -5.41
CA GLU A 115 11.19 13.94 -6.52
C GLU A 115 12.66 13.90 -6.09
N HIS A 116 13.08 14.85 -5.24
CA HIS A 116 14.43 14.89 -4.68
C HIS A 116 14.73 13.63 -3.84
N ILE A 117 13.87 13.28 -2.89
CA ILE A 117 14.10 12.10 -2.03
C ILE A 117 13.94 10.77 -2.76
N MET A 118 13.13 10.73 -3.83
CA MET A 118 12.98 9.54 -4.69
C MET A 118 14.22 9.27 -5.53
N ALA A 119 15.04 10.28 -5.82
CA ALA A 119 16.31 10.14 -6.52
C ALA A 119 16.19 9.31 -7.82
N GLY A 120 15.20 9.59 -8.64
CA GLY A 120 14.94 8.92 -9.92
C GLY A 120 14.26 7.54 -9.81
N ARG A 121 13.87 7.08 -8.64
CA ARG A 121 13.07 5.86 -8.50
C ARG A 121 11.66 6.09 -9.05
N PRO A 122 11.10 5.13 -9.82
CA PRO A 122 9.73 5.23 -10.30
C PRO A 122 8.74 5.19 -9.13
N TYR A 123 7.82 6.16 -9.08
CA TYR A 123 6.82 6.23 -8.03
C TYR A 123 5.46 6.71 -8.53
N LEU A 124 4.43 6.38 -7.78
CA LEU A 124 3.07 6.85 -7.94
C LEU A 124 2.58 7.43 -6.61
N LEU A 125 1.87 8.54 -6.68
CA LEU A 125 1.13 9.06 -5.55
C LEU A 125 -0.25 8.41 -5.50
N GLY A 126 -0.63 7.92 -4.33
CA GLY A 126 -1.93 7.31 -4.10
C GLY A 126 -2.48 7.66 -2.72
N TYR A 127 -3.80 7.58 -2.60
CA TYR A 127 -4.49 7.74 -1.33
C TYR A 127 -5.41 6.52 -1.09
N PRO A 128 -5.21 5.79 0.02
CA PRO A 128 -6.03 4.64 0.35
C PRO A 128 -7.40 5.08 0.87
N VAL A 129 -8.46 4.40 0.44
CA VAL A 129 -9.79 4.57 1.01
C VAL A 129 -10.13 3.33 1.83
N ALA A 130 -9.46 3.23 2.95
CA ALA A 130 -9.58 2.15 3.91
C ALA A 130 -9.21 2.67 5.31
N GLY A 131 -9.66 1.97 6.33
CA GLY A 131 -9.33 2.31 7.71
C GLY A 131 -9.41 1.10 8.61
N GLY A 132 -9.05 1.28 9.89
CA GLY A 132 -9.14 0.20 10.86
C GLY A 132 -8.11 0.31 11.96
N ARG A 133 -7.91 -0.81 12.65
CA ARG A 133 -6.90 -0.94 13.70
C ARG A 133 -6.21 -2.31 13.62
N LEU A 134 -4.98 -2.36 14.04
CA LEU A 134 -4.22 -3.58 14.23
C LEU A 134 -3.92 -3.76 15.72
N ASN A 135 -4.54 -4.75 16.33
CA ASN A 135 -4.18 -5.20 17.68
C ASN A 135 -2.96 -6.12 17.55
N LYS A 136 -1.82 -5.60 18.01
CA LYS A 136 -0.55 -6.31 17.90
C LYS A 136 -0.44 -7.49 18.86
N ALA A 137 -1.10 -7.41 20.02
CA ALA A 137 -1.08 -8.49 21.02
C ALA A 137 -1.77 -9.75 20.50
N ASP A 138 -2.91 -9.58 19.83
CA ASP A 138 -3.75 -10.68 19.34
C ASP A 138 -3.51 -10.96 17.86
N CYS A 139 -2.59 -10.27 17.20
CA CYS A 139 -2.37 -10.33 15.76
C CYS A 139 -3.70 -10.17 14.96
N ARG A 140 -4.58 -9.29 15.44
CA ARG A 140 -5.91 -9.07 14.85
C ARG A 140 -5.96 -7.76 14.09
N LEU A 141 -6.32 -7.84 12.80
CA LEU A 141 -6.59 -6.72 11.91
C LEU A 141 -8.10 -6.54 11.79
N GLU A 142 -8.63 -5.44 12.33
CA GLU A 142 -10.00 -5.01 12.11
C GLU A 142 -9.98 -3.86 11.10
N CYS A 143 -10.61 -4.04 9.95
CA CYS A 143 -10.52 -3.06 8.88
C CYS A 143 -11.79 -2.91 8.07
N VAL A 144 -11.91 -1.77 7.40
CA VAL A 144 -12.93 -1.46 6.41
C VAL A 144 -12.26 -1.06 5.11
N VAL A 145 -12.81 -1.49 3.99
CA VAL A 145 -12.37 -1.11 2.66
C VAL A 145 -13.56 -0.72 1.79
N PHE A 146 -13.32 0.23 0.89
CA PHE A 146 -14.30 0.68 -0.09
C PHE A 146 -13.87 0.29 -1.51
N ASP A 147 -14.75 0.55 -2.48
CA ASP A 147 -14.60 0.11 -3.88
C ASP A 147 -13.66 0.96 -4.72
N HIS A 148 -12.98 1.93 -4.10
CA HIS A 148 -12.09 2.84 -4.83
C HIS A 148 -10.85 3.23 -4.04
N ILE A 149 -9.84 3.65 -4.78
CA ILE A 149 -8.64 4.36 -4.30
C ILE A 149 -8.41 5.58 -5.18
N MET A 150 -7.70 6.56 -4.67
CA MET A 150 -7.21 7.65 -5.50
C MET A 150 -5.78 7.34 -5.94
N LEU A 151 -5.51 7.47 -7.24
CA LEU A 151 -4.17 7.39 -7.80
C LEU A 151 -3.88 8.63 -8.63
N GLU A 152 -2.63 9.01 -8.68
CA GLU A 152 -2.16 10.02 -9.62
C GLU A 152 -2.60 9.69 -11.06
N SER A 153 -2.98 10.71 -11.83
CA SER A 153 -3.41 10.52 -13.21
C SER A 153 -2.29 9.93 -14.07
N ARG A 154 -2.64 9.01 -14.97
CA ARG A 154 -1.72 8.45 -15.99
C ARG A 154 -0.95 9.54 -16.76
N LYS A 155 -1.59 10.69 -16.98
CA LYS A 155 -1.00 11.83 -17.70
C LYS A 155 0.12 12.55 -16.93
N ARG A 156 0.20 12.33 -15.62
CA ARG A 156 1.16 13.00 -14.72
C ARG A 156 2.33 12.12 -14.30
N THR A 157 2.32 10.86 -14.71
CA THR A 157 3.37 9.91 -14.35
C THR A 157 4.00 9.28 -15.57
N SER A 158 5.31 9.02 -15.51
CA SER A 158 6.08 8.26 -16.49
C SER A 158 6.23 6.78 -16.12
N VAL A 159 5.54 6.32 -15.07
CA VAL A 159 5.62 4.93 -14.62
C VAL A 159 5.11 3.98 -15.69
N GLU A 160 5.96 3.09 -16.18
CA GLU A 160 5.66 2.18 -17.29
C GLU A 160 4.56 1.19 -16.95
N ASN A 161 4.59 0.61 -15.75
CA ASN A 161 3.62 -0.41 -15.31
C ASN A 161 2.38 0.17 -14.61
N TYR A 162 2.04 1.44 -14.88
CA TYR A 162 0.85 2.10 -14.30
C TYR A 162 -0.44 1.31 -14.54
N ASP A 163 -0.66 0.86 -15.80
CA ASP A 163 -1.88 0.16 -16.18
C ASP A 163 -1.98 -1.23 -15.53
N ASP A 164 -0.85 -1.90 -15.31
CA ASP A 164 -0.82 -3.18 -14.59
C ASP A 164 -1.11 -3.00 -13.10
N ILE A 165 -0.57 -1.94 -12.49
CA ILE A 165 -0.88 -1.59 -11.10
C ILE A 165 -2.38 -1.30 -10.95
N THR A 166 -2.95 -0.44 -11.79
CA THR A 166 -4.39 -0.12 -11.74
C THR A 166 -5.26 -1.33 -11.99
N ARG A 167 -4.87 -2.20 -12.92
CA ARG A 167 -5.56 -3.47 -13.20
C ARG A 167 -5.55 -4.42 -12.01
N SER A 168 -4.46 -4.49 -11.26
CA SER A 168 -4.37 -5.35 -10.06
C SER A 168 -5.37 -4.92 -8.98
N PHE A 169 -5.57 -3.62 -8.79
CA PHE A 169 -6.61 -3.11 -7.89
C PHE A 169 -8.02 -3.38 -8.44
N LEU A 170 -8.24 -3.18 -9.74
CA LEU A 170 -9.54 -3.44 -10.36
C LEU A 170 -9.94 -4.93 -10.25
N GLN A 171 -9.01 -5.85 -10.48
CA GLN A 171 -9.21 -7.29 -10.27
C GLN A 171 -9.54 -7.64 -8.82
N SER A 172 -9.11 -6.80 -7.90
CA SER A 172 -9.40 -6.91 -6.47
C SER A 172 -10.72 -6.22 -6.06
N GLY A 173 -11.53 -5.77 -7.02
CA GLY A 173 -12.78 -5.06 -6.79
C GLY A 173 -12.60 -3.61 -6.35
N ILE A 174 -11.45 -3.01 -6.63
CA ILE A 174 -11.11 -1.64 -6.23
C ILE A 174 -10.80 -0.81 -7.48
N LYS A 175 -11.59 0.23 -7.72
CA LYS A 175 -11.39 1.16 -8.82
C LYS A 175 -10.31 2.17 -8.47
N ALA A 176 -9.38 2.40 -9.39
CA ALA A 176 -8.44 3.50 -9.29
C ALA A 176 -9.00 4.72 -10.02
N SER A 177 -9.15 5.84 -9.34
CA SER A 177 -9.62 7.10 -9.92
C SER A 177 -8.59 8.19 -9.69
N ALA A 178 -8.37 9.04 -10.70
CA ALA A 178 -7.61 10.26 -10.50
C ALA A 178 -8.50 11.31 -9.83
N PRO A 179 -8.00 12.09 -8.86
CA PRO A 179 -8.75 13.19 -8.29
C PRO A 179 -9.11 14.21 -9.38
N THR A 180 -10.38 14.62 -9.39
CA THR A 180 -10.95 15.56 -10.39
C THR A 180 -10.45 16.99 -10.22
N THR A 181 -9.91 17.34 -9.07
CA THR A 181 -9.32 18.65 -8.76
C THR A 181 -7.81 18.56 -8.60
N CYS A 182 -7.13 19.58 -9.09
CA CYS A 182 -5.67 19.69 -9.08
C CYS A 182 -5.03 19.25 -7.77
N TRP A 183 -4.17 18.24 -7.85
CA TRP A 183 -3.10 18.00 -6.91
C TRP A 183 -1.99 19.07 -7.07
N SER A 184 -2.37 20.29 -7.34
CA SER A 184 -1.47 21.45 -7.37
C SER A 184 -1.44 22.05 -5.98
N GLY A 185 -0.52 21.59 -5.17
CA GLY A 185 -0.36 22.08 -3.81
C GLY A 185 -1.48 21.59 -2.89
N PHE A 186 -1.11 20.80 -1.92
CA PHE A 186 -1.95 20.33 -0.83
C PHE A 186 -2.68 21.48 -0.14
N GLY A 187 -3.90 21.72 -0.52
CA GLY A 187 -4.72 22.79 0.01
C GLY A 187 -6.13 22.76 -0.54
N CYS A 188 -6.78 21.58 -0.49
CA CYS A 188 -8.24 21.46 -0.57
C CYS A 188 -8.63 20.20 0.21
N ILE A 189 -8.87 20.39 1.48
CA ILE A 189 -9.85 19.64 2.25
C ILE A 189 -11.14 20.41 2.16
#